data_d7daa95918badf19b99ca2f62ec1d10c
#
_entry.id   d7daa95918badf19b99ca2f62ec1d10c
#
_cell.length_a   1.000
_cell.length_b   1.000
_cell.length_c   1.000
_cell.angle_alpha   90.00
_cell.angle_beta   90.00
_cell.angle_gamma   90.00
#
_symmetry.space_group_name_H-M   'P 1'
#
loop_
_entity.id
_entity.type
_entity.pdbx_description
1 polymer ?
#
loop_
_entity_poly.entity_id
_entity_poly.type
_entity_poly.pdbx_seq_one_letter_code
_entity_poly.pdbx_strand_id
1 'polypeptide(L)'
;QVFFGHGTETARDEAAALVFHVLALDHAHAARAYRKAVSEADRVNVEALLELRISSRRPLPYLTNEAWFAGLPFYVDERVLVPRSPFAELIASHFEPWLVATGVRRILELGTGSGCIAVALALAFPGSRVVATDISADALAVAAVNVDRHAVADRVELIQADLYAGLQGRFDLIVSNPPYVPEDDVKTFPPEYGHEPRLA
;
A
#
# COMPACT_ATOMS: atom_id res chain seq x y z
N GLN A 1 15.48 -3.73 19.37
CA GLN A 1 15.79 -3.17 18.06
C GLN A 1 14.51 -3.12 17.23
N VAL A 2 14.22 -2.00 16.59
CA VAL A 2 13.06 -1.82 15.69
C VAL A 2 13.40 -2.41 14.31
N PHE A 3 12.42 -3.06 13.67
CA PHE A 3 12.55 -3.58 12.32
C PHE A 3 11.96 -2.60 11.30
N PHE A 4 12.65 -2.36 10.18
CA PHE A 4 12.33 -1.36 9.15
C PHE A 4 11.90 -2.04 7.85
N GLY A 5 11.15 -3.01 7.75
CA GLY A 5 10.77 -3.72 6.51
C GLY A 5 9.38 -3.37 5.96
N HIS A 6 8.71 -2.36 6.56
CA HIS A 6 7.34 -2.01 6.20
C HIS A 6 7.27 -0.66 5.46
N GLY A 7 7.88 -0.63 4.27
CA GLY A 7 7.87 0.56 3.41
C GLY A 7 9.07 1.50 3.56
N THR A 8 10.01 1.19 4.46
CA THR A 8 11.29 1.89 4.60
C THR A 8 12.43 0.88 4.68
N GLU A 9 13.62 1.25 4.19
CA GLU A 9 14.79 0.36 4.19
C GLU A 9 15.69 0.57 5.41
N THR A 10 15.73 1.79 5.93
CA THR A 10 16.62 2.16 7.02
C THR A 10 15.92 2.95 8.12
N ALA A 11 16.55 3.01 9.30
CA ALA A 11 16.10 3.86 10.42
C ALA A 11 16.02 5.34 10.01
N ARG A 12 16.88 5.79 9.11
CA ARG A 12 16.89 7.17 8.63
C ARG A 12 15.67 7.47 7.76
N ASP A 13 15.32 6.53 6.89
CA ASP A 13 14.16 6.67 6.00
C ASP A 13 12.87 6.66 6.80
N GLU A 14 12.76 5.76 7.80
CA GLU A 14 11.60 5.73 8.70
C GLU A 14 11.50 7.01 9.55
N ALA A 15 12.62 7.50 10.09
CA ALA A 15 12.63 8.75 10.84
C ALA A 15 12.26 9.95 9.96
N ALA A 16 12.71 9.98 8.71
CA ALA A 16 12.32 11.01 7.76
C ALA A 16 10.82 10.94 7.45
N ALA A 17 10.27 9.77 7.16
CA ALA A 17 8.84 9.58 6.92
C ALA A 17 7.99 10.02 8.11
N LEU A 18 8.41 9.68 9.35
CA LEU A 18 7.75 10.11 10.59
C LEU A 18 7.72 11.63 10.72
N VAL A 19 8.87 12.28 10.53
CA VAL A 19 8.99 13.75 10.60
C VAL A 19 8.15 14.43 9.52
N PHE A 20 8.20 13.92 8.29
CA PHE A 20 7.41 14.44 7.18
C PHE A 20 5.92 14.35 7.44
N HIS A 21 5.46 13.23 8.01
CA HIS A 21 4.07 13.05 8.40
C HIS A 21 3.64 14.08 9.45
N VAL A 22 4.36 14.16 10.58
CA VAL A 22 4.00 15.07 11.69
C VAL A 22 3.99 16.53 11.26
N LEU A 23 4.94 16.93 10.41
CA LEU A 23 5.08 18.30 9.94
C LEU A 23 4.25 18.60 8.69
N ALA A 24 3.47 17.63 8.18
CA ALA A 24 2.73 17.71 6.93
C ALA A 24 3.59 18.24 5.76
N LEU A 25 4.80 17.69 5.60
CA LEU A 25 5.76 18.11 4.59
C LEU A 25 5.55 17.37 3.28
N ASP A 26 5.73 18.08 2.18
CA ASP A 26 5.66 17.49 0.85
C ASP A 26 6.96 16.73 0.51
N HIS A 27 6.84 15.45 0.24
CA HIS A 27 7.95 14.59 -0.17
C HIS A 27 8.61 15.03 -1.49
N ALA A 28 7.85 15.64 -2.40
CA ALA A 28 8.37 16.15 -3.67
C ALA A 28 9.37 17.32 -3.46
N HIS A 29 9.32 17.99 -2.31
CA HIS A 29 10.17 19.13 -1.96
C HIS A 29 11.09 18.85 -0.77
N ALA A 30 11.48 17.60 -0.54
CA ALA A 30 12.27 17.15 0.62
C ALA A 30 13.53 17.98 0.87
N ALA A 31 14.31 18.31 -0.17
CA ALA A 31 15.55 19.09 -0.02
C ALA A 31 15.33 20.47 0.62
N ARG A 32 14.17 21.09 0.38
CA ARG A 32 13.78 22.37 0.98
C ARG A 32 13.25 22.17 2.39
N ALA A 33 12.53 21.07 2.61
CA ALA A 33 11.94 20.71 3.90
C ALA A 33 13.01 20.52 4.99
N TYR A 34 14.14 19.86 4.68
CA TYR A 34 15.24 19.63 5.61
C TYR A 34 15.90 20.91 6.18
N ARG A 35 15.63 22.07 5.59
CA ARG A 35 16.15 23.36 6.06
C ARG A 35 15.15 24.15 6.90
N LYS A 36 13.95 23.65 7.05
CA LYS A 36 12.88 24.33 7.81
C LYS A 36 13.13 24.16 9.31
N ALA A 37 13.02 25.24 10.06
CA ALA A 37 13.07 25.17 11.51
C ALA A 37 11.83 24.42 12.03
N VAL A 38 12.04 23.54 12.99
CA VAL A 38 10.98 22.78 13.67
C VAL A 38 10.55 23.53 14.91
N SER A 39 9.24 23.71 15.11
CA SER A 39 8.71 24.33 16.33
C SER A 39 8.84 23.37 17.52
N GLU A 40 8.80 23.91 18.74
CA GLU A 40 8.82 23.08 19.95
C GLU A 40 7.61 22.14 20.02
N ALA A 41 6.43 22.60 19.60
CA ALA A 41 5.24 21.76 19.54
C ALA A 41 5.38 20.60 18.55
N ASP A 42 5.93 20.86 17.37
CA ASP A 42 6.20 19.82 16.36
C ASP A 42 7.25 18.82 16.87
N ARG A 43 8.29 19.29 17.56
CA ARG A 43 9.30 18.42 18.18
C ARG A 43 8.67 17.45 19.17
N VAL A 44 7.79 17.96 20.05
CA VAL A 44 7.07 17.11 21.03
C VAL A 44 6.20 16.06 20.30
N ASN A 45 5.52 16.43 19.23
CA ASN A 45 4.69 15.49 18.46
C ASN A 45 5.54 14.41 17.76
N VAL A 46 6.70 14.79 17.20
CA VAL A 46 7.67 13.85 16.59
C VAL A 46 8.17 12.87 17.65
N GLU A 47 8.60 13.36 18.81
CA GLU A 47 9.09 12.52 19.91
C GLU A 47 8.01 11.56 20.39
N ALA A 48 6.77 12.02 20.57
CA ALA A 48 5.65 11.20 21.01
C ALA A 48 5.33 10.06 20.01
N LEU A 49 5.31 10.36 18.72
CA LEU A 49 5.08 9.35 17.69
C LEU A 49 6.25 8.34 17.60
N LEU A 50 7.48 8.82 17.78
CA LEU A 50 8.66 7.96 17.82
C LEU A 50 8.64 7.00 19.03
N GLU A 51 8.28 7.51 20.22
CA GLU A 51 8.13 6.69 21.42
C GLU A 51 7.02 5.66 21.25
N LEU A 52 5.89 6.03 20.65
CA LEU A 52 4.81 5.11 20.31
C LEU A 52 5.28 4.02 19.35
N ARG A 53 6.02 4.39 18.31
CA ARG A 53 6.60 3.43 17.35
C ARG A 53 7.54 2.43 18.02
N ILE A 54 8.41 2.90 18.90
CA ILE A 54 9.39 2.06 19.60
C ILE A 54 8.70 1.14 20.60
N SER A 55 7.76 1.65 21.39
CA SER A 55 7.10 0.91 22.48
C SER A 55 6.08 -0.08 21.97
N SER A 56 5.23 0.31 21.00
CA SER A 56 4.19 -0.56 20.46
C SER A 56 4.69 -1.55 19.42
N ARG A 57 5.81 -1.30 18.77
CA ARG A 57 6.34 -2.06 17.64
C ARG A 57 5.41 -2.08 16.40
N ARG A 58 4.35 -1.26 16.40
CA ARG A 58 3.47 -1.12 15.23
C ARG A 58 4.24 -0.51 14.07
N PRO A 59 4.13 -1.05 12.85
CA PRO A 59 4.69 -0.43 11.65
C PRO A 59 4.31 1.05 11.53
N LEU A 60 5.25 1.89 11.11
CA LEU A 60 4.99 3.32 10.95
C LEU A 60 3.78 3.60 10.04
N PRO A 61 3.56 2.90 8.93
CA PRO A 61 2.38 3.09 8.09
C PRO A 61 1.05 2.96 8.83
N TYR A 62 0.94 2.08 9.83
CA TYR A 62 -0.28 1.95 10.63
C TYR A 62 -0.43 3.04 11.71
N LEU A 63 0.66 3.68 12.11
CA LEU A 63 0.62 4.81 13.03
C LEU A 63 0.27 6.12 12.32
N THR A 64 0.66 6.23 11.05
CA THR A 64 0.41 7.40 10.21
C THR A 64 -0.80 7.24 9.30
N ASN A 65 -1.36 6.03 9.20
CA ASN A 65 -2.38 5.64 8.23
C ASN A 65 -1.98 5.97 6.79
N GLU A 66 -0.68 5.88 6.49
CA GLU A 66 -0.16 6.17 5.16
C GLU A 66 0.97 5.21 4.77
N ALA A 67 0.88 4.69 3.56
CA ALA A 67 1.94 3.94 2.89
C ALA A 67 2.09 4.43 1.45
N TRP A 68 3.26 4.20 0.86
CA TRP A 68 3.56 4.60 -0.52
C TRP A 68 3.72 3.38 -1.42
N PHE A 69 3.09 3.42 -2.59
CA PHE A 69 3.24 2.40 -3.62
C PHE A 69 3.19 3.04 -5.01
N ALA A 70 4.12 2.65 -5.90
CA ALA A 70 4.23 3.20 -7.25
C ALA A 70 4.22 4.75 -7.30
N GLY A 71 4.81 5.41 -6.30
CA GLY A 71 4.85 6.88 -6.18
C GLY A 71 3.55 7.52 -5.72
N LEU A 72 2.57 6.74 -5.28
CA LEU A 72 1.24 7.21 -4.84
C LEU A 72 1.05 6.94 -3.34
N PRO A 73 0.40 7.86 -2.58
CA PRO A 73 0.09 7.66 -1.17
C PRO A 73 -1.23 6.89 -0.99
N PHE A 74 -1.23 5.88 -0.13
CA PHE A 74 -2.39 5.05 0.19
C PHE A 74 -2.72 5.09 1.68
N TYR A 75 -4.01 5.10 2.01
CA TYR A 75 -4.47 4.83 3.36
C TYR A 75 -4.27 3.36 3.70
N VAL A 76 -3.74 3.08 4.87
CA VAL A 76 -3.57 1.73 5.40
C VAL A 76 -3.83 1.68 6.90
N ASP A 77 -4.31 0.54 7.37
CA ASP A 77 -4.39 0.18 8.79
C ASP A 77 -4.22 -1.34 8.94
N GLU A 78 -4.34 -1.88 10.15
CA GLU A 78 -4.07 -3.28 10.46
C GLU A 78 -5.00 -4.29 9.75
N ARG A 79 -6.00 -3.83 8.99
CA ARG A 79 -6.89 -4.68 8.17
C ARG A 79 -6.24 -5.12 6.87
N VAL A 80 -5.14 -4.51 6.46
CA VAL A 80 -4.46 -4.79 5.18
C VAL A 80 -2.96 -4.86 5.35
N LEU A 81 -2.30 -5.63 4.49
CA LEU A 81 -0.85 -5.65 4.39
C LEU A 81 -0.32 -4.26 4.01
N VAL A 82 0.78 -3.83 4.61
CA VAL A 82 1.48 -2.62 4.15
C VAL A 82 1.94 -2.83 2.70
N PRO A 83 1.58 -1.95 1.75
CA PRO A 83 1.95 -2.07 0.35
C PRO A 83 3.45 -2.27 0.13
N ARG A 84 3.81 -3.44 -0.40
CA ARG A 84 5.16 -3.83 -0.78
C ARG A 84 5.07 -4.91 -1.86
N SER A 85 5.32 -4.56 -3.09
CA SER A 85 5.20 -5.50 -4.20
C SER A 85 6.06 -5.07 -5.38
N PRO A 86 6.69 -6.01 -6.09
CA PRO A 86 7.42 -5.74 -7.32
C PRO A 86 6.51 -5.27 -8.47
N PHE A 87 5.19 -5.35 -8.32
CA PHE A 87 4.24 -4.87 -9.32
C PHE A 87 4.40 -3.38 -9.65
N ALA A 88 4.96 -2.56 -8.76
CA ALA A 88 5.21 -1.15 -9.05
C ALA A 88 6.05 -0.96 -10.32
N GLU A 89 7.12 -1.75 -10.48
CA GLU A 89 8.00 -1.70 -11.66
C GLU A 89 7.31 -2.25 -12.91
N LEU A 90 6.56 -3.35 -12.77
CA LEU A 90 5.80 -3.94 -13.87
C LEU A 90 4.71 -3.00 -14.37
N ILE A 91 4.01 -2.32 -13.48
CA ILE A 91 2.98 -1.33 -13.83
C ILE A 91 3.62 -0.13 -14.53
N ALA A 92 4.75 0.39 -14.02
CA ALA A 92 5.47 1.50 -14.63
C ALA A 92 5.96 1.19 -16.05
N SER A 93 6.35 -0.06 -16.32
CA SER A 93 6.73 -0.55 -17.66
C SER A 93 5.53 -1.03 -18.49
N HIS A 94 4.28 -0.89 -18.01
CA HIS A 94 3.08 -1.43 -18.67
C HIS A 94 3.17 -2.91 -19.01
N PHE A 95 3.90 -3.68 -18.21
CA PHE A 95 4.18 -5.11 -18.40
C PHE A 95 4.89 -5.45 -19.73
N GLU A 96 5.62 -4.50 -20.31
CA GLU A 96 6.45 -4.78 -21.47
C GLU A 96 7.60 -5.76 -21.12
N PRO A 97 8.00 -6.65 -22.03
CA PRO A 97 7.49 -6.84 -23.40
C PRO A 97 6.34 -7.85 -23.54
N TRP A 98 5.74 -8.31 -22.44
CA TRP A 98 4.74 -9.40 -22.44
C TRP A 98 3.34 -8.92 -22.83
N LEU A 99 3.05 -7.63 -22.67
CA LEU A 99 1.73 -7.06 -22.89
C LEU A 99 1.79 -5.88 -23.85
N VAL A 100 0.79 -5.81 -24.75
CA VAL A 100 0.56 -4.62 -25.58
C VAL A 100 -0.46 -3.73 -24.87
N ALA A 101 0.01 -2.69 -24.20
CA ALA A 101 -0.79 -1.84 -23.31
C ALA A 101 -2.06 -1.26 -23.97
N THR A 102 -2.01 -0.90 -25.26
CA THR A 102 -3.16 -0.32 -25.99
C THR A 102 -4.34 -1.29 -26.19
N GLY A 103 -4.12 -2.59 -26.00
CA GLY A 103 -5.16 -3.63 -26.10
C GLY A 103 -5.90 -3.94 -24.81
N VAL A 104 -5.38 -3.49 -23.66
CA VAL A 104 -5.92 -3.84 -22.34
C VAL A 104 -7.21 -3.07 -22.08
N ARG A 105 -8.29 -3.80 -21.82
CA ARG A 105 -9.62 -3.25 -21.51
C ARG A 105 -10.16 -3.71 -20.17
N ARG A 106 -9.87 -4.95 -19.78
CA ARG A 106 -10.33 -5.54 -18.51
C ARG A 106 -9.17 -6.15 -17.76
N ILE A 107 -8.98 -5.69 -16.54
CA ILE A 107 -7.94 -6.16 -15.63
C ILE A 107 -8.60 -6.80 -14.42
N LEU A 108 -8.03 -7.90 -13.92
CA LEU A 108 -8.42 -8.53 -12.68
C LEU A 108 -7.25 -8.50 -11.70
N GLU A 109 -7.50 -8.07 -10.49
CA GLU A 109 -6.61 -8.24 -9.35
C GLU A 109 -7.23 -9.18 -8.33
N LEU A 110 -6.48 -10.17 -7.87
CA LEU A 110 -6.87 -11.11 -6.83
C LEU A 110 -6.11 -10.81 -5.55
N GLY A 111 -6.82 -10.70 -4.41
CA GLY A 111 -6.23 -10.35 -3.12
C GLY A 111 -5.78 -8.90 -3.08
N THR A 112 -6.71 -7.98 -3.32
CA THR A 112 -6.38 -6.54 -3.52
C THR A 112 -5.87 -5.84 -2.27
N GLY A 113 -6.20 -6.35 -1.07
CA GLY A 113 -5.77 -5.75 0.20
C GLY A 113 -6.16 -4.27 0.30
N SER A 114 -5.17 -3.40 0.33
CA SER A 114 -5.37 -1.94 0.36
C SER A 114 -5.87 -1.33 -0.95
N GLY A 115 -5.95 -2.10 -2.05
CA GLY A 115 -6.30 -1.61 -3.37
C GLY A 115 -5.17 -0.90 -4.11
N CYS A 116 -3.95 -0.93 -3.58
CA CYS A 116 -2.83 -0.14 -4.14
C CYS A 116 -2.46 -0.57 -5.56
N ILE A 117 -2.47 -1.88 -5.87
CA ILE A 117 -2.20 -2.38 -7.21
C ILE A 117 -3.36 -2.06 -8.15
N ALA A 118 -4.63 -2.26 -7.72
CA ALA A 118 -5.82 -1.93 -8.52
C ALA A 118 -5.84 -0.45 -8.92
N VAL A 119 -5.60 0.45 -7.98
CA VAL A 119 -5.53 1.89 -8.22
C VAL A 119 -4.40 2.24 -9.18
N ALA A 120 -3.19 1.72 -8.93
CA ALA A 120 -2.04 1.96 -9.80
C ALA A 120 -2.29 1.45 -11.24
N LEU A 121 -2.91 0.28 -11.39
CA LEU A 121 -3.32 -0.26 -12.70
C LEU A 121 -4.36 0.62 -13.38
N ALA A 122 -5.39 1.10 -12.66
CA ALA A 122 -6.39 1.99 -13.22
C ALA A 122 -5.81 3.31 -13.72
N LEU A 123 -4.77 3.82 -13.04
CA LEU A 123 -4.06 5.04 -13.45
C LEU A 123 -3.12 4.79 -14.63
N ALA A 124 -2.39 3.66 -14.64
CA ALA A 124 -1.48 3.31 -15.73
C ALA A 124 -2.21 2.90 -17.02
N PHE A 125 -3.41 2.33 -16.91
CA PHE A 125 -4.25 1.91 -18.04
C PHE A 125 -5.57 2.69 -18.08
N PRO A 126 -5.58 3.97 -18.47
CA PRO A 126 -6.76 4.84 -18.36
C PRO A 126 -7.95 4.40 -19.24
N GLY A 127 -7.71 3.53 -20.23
CA GLY A 127 -8.76 2.94 -21.09
C GLY A 127 -9.34 1.62 -20.58
N SER A 128 -8.92 1.15 -19.40
CA SER A 128 -9.33 -0.14 -18.83
C SER A 128 -10.29 0.00 -17.66
N ARG A 129 -11.00 -1.08 -17.36
CA ARG A 129 -11.73 -1.31 -16.10
C ARG A 129 -10.99 -2.36 -15.29
N VAL A 130 -10.83 -2.12 -14.01
CA VAL A 130 -10.19 -3.03 -13.06
C VAL A 130 -11.27 -3.64 -12.17
N VAL A 131 -11.32 -4.96 -12.11
CA VAL A 131 -12.05 -5.71 -11.09
C VAL A 131 -11.03 -6.12 -10.04
N ALA A 132 -11.21 -5.69 -8.81
CA ALA A 132 -10.32 -6.01 -7.70
C ALA A 132 -11.08 -6.82 -6.65
N THR A 133 -10.56 -8.01 -6.32
CA THR A 133 -11.23 -8.92 -5.41
C THR A 133 -10.43 -9.14 -4.14
N ASP A 134 -11.13 -9.36 -3.05
CA ASP A 134 -10.55 -9.85 -1.79
C ASP A 134 -11.57 -10.74 -1.08
N ILE A 135 -11.11 -11.71 -0.31
CA ILE A 135 -11.97 -12.51 0.54
C ILE A 135 -12.43 -11.74 1.79
N SER A 136 -11.61 -10.77 2.23
CA SER A 136 -11.83 -9.93 3.40
C SER A 136 -12.67 -8.71 3.05
N ALA A 137 -13.85 -8.59 3.63
CA ALA A 137 -14.67 -7.38 3.53
C ALA A 137 -13.98 -6.15 4.18
N ASP A 138 -13.15 -6.38 5.21
CA ASP A 138 -12.40 -5.33 5.90
C ASP A 138 -11.29 -4.77 4.98
N ALA A 139 -10.63 -5.63 4.22
CA ALA A 139 -9.65 -5.20 3.23
C ALA A 139 -10.32 -4.38 2.10
N LEU A 140 -11.47 -4.83 1.61
CA LEU A 140 -12.25 -4.08 0.61
C LEU A 140 -12.72 -2.72 1.11
N ALA A 141 -13.02 -2.59 2.41
CA ALA A 141 -13.36 -1.30 2.99
C ALA A 141 -12.17 -0.33 2.96
N VAL A 142 -10.93 -0.82 3.19
CA VAL A 142 -9.71 -0.02 3.03
C VAL A 142 -9.47 0.31 1.56
N ALA A 143 -9.62 -0.67 0.66
CA ALA A 143 -9.48 -0.46 -0.79
C ALA A 143 -10.45 0.63 -1.30
N ALA A 144 -11.69 0.65 -0.82
CA ALA A 144 -12.67 1.67 -1.19
C ALA A 144 -12.20 3.09 -0.84
N VAL A 145 -11.60 3.29 0.34
CA VAL A 145 -11.03 4.58 0.73
C VAL A 145 -9.97 5.03 -0.28
N ASN A 146 -9.12 4.10 -0.74
CA ASN A 146 -8.06 4.41 -1.69
C ASN A 146 -8.57 4.64 -3.11
N VAL A 147 -9.56 3.87 -3.55
CA VAL A 147 -10.23 4.07 -4.84
C VAL A 147 -10.85 5.46 -4.92
N ASP A 148 -11.52 5.91 -3.85
CA ASP A 148 -12.10 7.26 -3.76
C ASP A 148 -11.01 8.33 -3.68
N ARG A 149 -9.98 8.13 -2.85
CA ARG A 149 -8.85 9.07 -2.69
C ARG A 149 -8.15 9.37 -4.02
N HIS A 150 -8.04 8.38 -4.91
CA HIS A 150 -7.39 8.51 -6.21
C HIS A 150 -8.37 8.80 -7.36
N ALA A 151 -9.65 9.02 -7.05
CA ALA A 151 -10.71 9.36 -8.03
C ALA A 151 -10.79 8.36 -9.20
N VAL A 152 -10.75 7.06 -8.91
CA VAL A 152 -10.84 5.97 -9.90
C VAL A 152 -12.06 5.07 -9.69
N ALA A 153 -13.03 5.49 -8.88
CA ALA A 153 -14.24 4.72 -8.57
C ALA A 153 -15.13 4.41 -9.80
N ASP A 154 -15.01 5.18 -10.86
CA ASP A 154 -15.71 4.93 -12.13
C ASP A 154 -15.11 3.76 -12.93
N ARG A 155 -13.89 3.32 -12.60
CA ARG A 155 -13.12 2.30 -13.33
C ARG A 155 -12.64 1.13 -12.49
N VAL A 156 -12.71 1.23 -11.17
CA VAL A 156 -12.33 0.15 -10.23
C VAL A 156 -13.58 -0.39 -9.55
N GLU A 157 -13.84 -1.66 -9.77
CA GLU A 157 -14.94 -2.40 -9.14
C GLU A 157 -14.37 -3.31 -8.06
N LEU A 158 -14.83 -3.15 -6.82
CA LEU A 158 -14.43 -3.95 -5.66
C LEU A 158 -15.44 -5.06 -5.42
N ILE A 159 -15.00 -6.32 -5.39
CA ILE A 159 -15.88 -7.49 -5.23
C ILE A 159 -15.34 -8.39 -4.12
N GLN A 160 -16.19 -8.73 -3.16
CA GLN A 160 -15.83 -9.77 -2.18
C GLN A 160 -15.95 -11.14 -2.85
N ALA A 161 -14.82 -11.82 -3.00
CA ALA A 161 -14.76 -13.14 -3.63
C ALA A 161 -13.58 -13.95 -3.12
N ASP A 162 -13.76 -15.25 -3.09
CA ASP A 162 -12.66 -16.22 -2.94
C ASP A 162 -12.10 -16.50 -4.35
N LEU A 163 -10.92 -15.93 -4.61
CA LEU A 163 -10.25 -15.99 -5.93
C LEU A 163 -11.21 -15.60 -7.07
N TYR A 164 -11.60 -16.58 -7.89
CA TYR A 164 -12.44 -16.39 -9.09
C TYR A 164 -13.94 -16.58 -8.84
N ALA A 165 -14.35 -16.87 -7.61
CA ALA A 165 -15.73 -17.22 -7.31
C ALA A 165 -16.71 -16.12 -7.72
N GLY A 166 -17.68 -16.45 -8.56
CA GLY A 166 -18.70 -15.52 -9.05
C GLY A 166 -18.28 -14.58 -10.16
N LEU A 167 -16.99 -14.53 -10.52
CA LEU A 167 -16.51 -13.67 -11.60
C LEU A 167 -16.90 -14.24 -12.98
N GLN A 168 -17.24 -13.34 -13.90
CA GLN A 168 -17.63 -13.72 -15.26
C GLN A 168 -16.85 -12.94 -16.31
N GLY A 169 -16.75 -13.55 -17.48
CA GLY A 169 -16.11 -12.98 -18.66
C GLY A 169 -14.62 -13.28 -18.73
N ARG A 170 -13.92 -12.53 -19.56
CA ARG A 170 -12.48 -12.65 -19.80
C ARG A 170 -11.77 -11.37 -19.38
N PHE A 171 -10.52 -11.51 -18.99
CA PHE A 171 -9.63 -10.41 -18.62
C PHE A 171 -8.40 -10.43 -19.52
N ASP A 172 -7.92 -9.26 -19.89
CA ASP A 172 -6.74 -9.08 -20.73
C ASP A 172 -5.46 -9.18 -19.89
N LEU A 173 -5.56 -8.82 -18.60
CA LEU A 173 -4.49 -8.92 -17.62
C LEU A 173 -5.08 -9.43 -16.30
N ILE A 174 -4.41 -10.40 -15.69
CA ILE A 174 -4.71 -10.89 -14.35
C ILE A 174 -3.45 -10.75 -13.51
N VAL A 175 -3.57 -10.10 -12.37
CA VAL A 175 -2.48 -9.89 -11.40
C VAL A 175 -2.89 -10.40 -10.02
N SER A 176 -1.93 -10.88 -9.26
CA SER A 176 -2.13 -11.25 -7.87
C SER A 176 -0.81 -11.16 -7.12
N ASN A 177 -0.87 -10.61 -5.91
CA ASN A 177 0.22 -10.68 -4.94
C ASN A 177 -0.30 -11.44 -3.71
N PRO A 178 -0.51 -12.76 -3.82
CA PRO A 178 -1.13 -13.54 -2.75
C PRO A 178 -0.15 -13.74 -1.59
N PRO A 179 -0.62 -14.10 -0.39
CA PRO A 179 0.26 -14.55 0.69
C PRO A 179 1.02 -15.80 0.23
N TYR A 180 2.33 -15.80 0.40
CA TYR A 180 3.22 -16.90 -0.01
C TYR A 180 4.18 -17.34 1.09
N VAL A 181 4.04 -16.79 2.29
CA VAL A 181 4.89 -17.14 3.44
C VAL A 181 4.19 -18.24 4.24
N PRO A 182 4.86 -19.39 4.49
CA PRO A 182 4.33 -20.44 5.36
C PRO A 182 4.08 -19.95 6.78
N GLU A 183 3.01 -20.40 7.44
CA GLU A 183 2.67 -20.00 8.82
C GLU A 183 3.80 -20.25 9.82
N ASP A 184 4.58 -21.30 9.63
CA ASP A 184 5.69 -21.61 10.53
C ASP A 184 6.85 -20.60 10.42
N ASP A 185 7.08 -20.06 9.24
CA ASP A 185 8.10 -19.04 9.01
C ASP A 185 7.69 -17.69 9.61
N VAL A 186 6.40 -17.35 9.57
CA VAL A 186 5.86 -16.11 10.18
C VAL A 186 6.18 -16.02 11.67
N LYS A 187 6.22 -17.14 12.38
CA LYS A 187 6.57 -17.20 13.82
C LYS A 187 7.99 -16.73 14.13
N THR A 188 8.85 -16.70 13.13
CA THR A 188 10.26 -16.26 13.26
C THR A 188 10.45 -14.80 12.92
N PHE A 189 9.43 -14.14 12.40
CA PHE A 189 9.50 -12.75 11.96
C PHE A 189 9.58 -11.77 13.13
N PRO A 190 10.13 -10.57 12.89
CA PRO A 190 10.13 -9.49 13.86
C PRO A 190 8.71 -9.19 14.37
N PRO A 191 8.58 -8.68 15.62
CA PRO A 191 7.28 -8.41 16.25
C PRO A 191 6.36 -7.49 15.43
N GLU A 192 6.93 -6.66 14.58
CA GLU A 192 6.19 -5.75 13.70
C GLU A 192 5.23 -6.48 12.75
N TYR A 193 5.60 -7.67 12.28
CA TYR A 193 4.74 -8.50 11.43
C TYR A 193 3.51 -9.04 12.16
N GLY A 194 3.56 -9.11 13.49
CA GLY A 194 2.40 -9.50 14.30
C GLY A 194 1.22 -8.51 14.27
N HIS A 195 1.43 -7.33 13.72
CA HIS A 195 0.38 -6.33 13.52
C HIS A 195 -0.28 -6.41 12.14
N GLU A 196 0.28 -7.17 11.21
CA GLU A 196 -0.33 -7.40 9.89
C GLU A 196 -1.42 -8.47 9.96
N PRO A 197 -2.43 -8.41 9.07
CA PRO A 197 -3.52 -9.39 9.09
C PRO A 197 -3.01 -10.79 8.71
N ARG A 198 -3.54 -11.82 9.36
CA ARG A 198 -3.13 -13.22 9.11
C ARG A 198 -3.49 -13.76 7.73
N LEU A 199 -4.38 -13.09 7.01
CA LEU A 199 -4.79 -13.45 5.66
C LEU A 199 -3.95 -12.77 4.56
N ALA A 200 -2.92 -12.05 4.96
CA ALA A 200 -2.06 -11.27 4.04
C ALA A 200 -0.68 -11.93 3.85
#